data_a5ab6cc7cb32db636d57e2c6fefd0aec
#
_entry.id   a5ab6cc7cb32db636d57e2c6fefd0aec
#
_cell.length_a   1.000
_cell.length_b   1.000
_cell.length_c   1.000
_cell.angle_alpha   90.00
_cell.angle_beta   90.00
_cell.angle_gamma   90.00
#
_symmetry.space_group_name_H-M   'P 1'
#
loop_
_entity.id
_entity.type
_entity.pdbx_description
1 polymer ?
#
loop_
_entity_poly.entity_id
_entity_poly.type
_entity_poly.pdbx_seq_one_letter_code
_entity_poly.pdbx_strand_id
1 'polypeptide(L)'
;MTATTWKRWRTETPRNALYYKGIPMRQMMMLFLAVFCLFSTMGLFNDIVNLGKVPYVIVFLNVAASGVIALVYVAIATRYRAYWFIVVSLLQIPFWLGFSVLIGFLYRRFHLHDVPSEQGIRVAAISILVLVIVSYSLFIGFITRQGADAYRVRNELELAHGIQKTLVPPVTLRTAVFEVYGISKPSDKVGGDLVDAVPLAGGDAIAYLADIAGHGLQAGILMGMLKTAARTALLEAGGLTREQTLPLLLERLNCVLPEVKEPHMYATFTGFRLGADGTVHYAIAASPPILHWHANGAEVAHLEDEQFPLGLLPVSGFDGRRLETAPGDLLVVATDGILEVPDKSPNKDNDEFGTDRLKAVIAANADVTLAELAETILRAAANFGKQPDDQTILIVRRL
;
A
#
# COMPACT_ATOMS: atom_id res chain seq x y z
N MET A 1 -19.60 20.87 19.84
CA MET A 1 -18.32 20.10 19.75
C MET A 1 -18.17 19.29 21.01
N THR A 2 -18.36 17.97 20.93
CA THR A 2 -18.43 17.07 22.09
C THR A 2 -17.01 16.69 22.57
N ALA A 3 -16.85 16.37 23.84
CA ALA A 3 -15.57 16.03 24.48
C ALA A 3 -14.83 14.86 23.82
N THR A 4 -15.52 14.03 23.05
CA THR A 4 -14.98 12.92 22.25
C THR A 4 -14.15 13.38 21.04
N THR A 5 -14.56 14.46 20.37
CA THR A 5 -13.80 15.06 19.26
C THR A 5 -12.47 15.66 19.74
N TRP A 6 -12.42 16.20 20.96
CA TRP A 6 -11.18 16.76 21.54
C TRP A 6 -10.13 15.70 21.93
N LYS A 7 -10.58 14.49 22.37
CA LYS A 7 -9.66 13.36 22.67
C LYS A 7 -9.04 12.78 21.41
N ARG A 8 -9.79 12.64 20.32
CA ARG A 8 -9.30 12.12 19.05
C ARG A 8 -8.24 13.02 18.40
N TRP A 9 -8.36 14.35 18.58
CA TRP A 9 -7.36 15.32 18.13
C TRP A 9 -6.02 15.26 18.90
N ARG A 10 -6.00 14.67 20.07
CA ARG A 10 -4.81 14.61 20.94
C ARG A 10 -3.92 13.40 20.70
N THR A 11 -4.42 12.34 20.09
CA THR A 11 -3.73 11.04 19.97
C THR A 11 -3.19 10.72 18.58
N GLU A 12 -3.68 11.39 17.51
CA GLU A 12 -3.18 11.14 16.16
C GLU A 12 -1.89 11.90 15.88
N THR A 13 -0.81 11.20 15.56
CA THR A 13 0.42 11.81 15.02
C THR A 13 0.08 12.59 13.77
N PRO A 14 0.50 13.85 13.61
CA PRO A 14 0.18 14.63 12.42
C PRO A 14 0.75 13.91 11.19
N ARG A 15 -0.04 13.79 10.12
CA ARG A 15 0.36 13.14 8.84
C ARG A 15 1.73 13.65 8.35
N ASN A 16 2.02 14.93 8.56
CA ASN A 16 3.31 15.52 8.23
C ASN A 16 4.48 14.90 9.00
N ALA A 17 4.30 14.56 10.30
CA ALA A 17 5.36 13.97 11.10
C ALA A 17 5.74 12.55 10.63
N LEU A 18 4.79 11.78 10.10
CA LEU A 18 5.05 10.47 9.51
C LEU A 18 5.84 10.60 8.18
N TYR A 19 5.46 11.55 7.33
CA TYR A 19 6.16 11.83 6.08
C TYR A 19 7.63 12.20 6.32
N TYR A 20 7.90 13.13 7.24
CA TYR A 20 9.28 13.58 7.51
C TYR A 20 10.12 12.56 8.27
N LYS A 21 9.52 11.56 8.95
CA LYS A 21 10.27 10.47 9.59
C LYS A 21 11.01 9.57 8.59
N GLY A 22 10.48 9.42 7.38
CA GLY A 22 11.10 8.63 6.32
C GLY A 22 12.26 9.32 5.60
N ILE A 23 12.46 10.64 5.82
CA ILE A 23 13.50 11.39 5.13
C ILE A 23 14.86 11.20 5.83
N PRO A 24 15.93 10.83 5.09
CA PRO A 24 17.27 10.69 5.66
C PRO A 24 17.75 11.99 6.34
N MET A 25 18.40 11.86 7.51
CA MET A 25 18.89 13.01 8.31
C MET A 25 19.70 14.00 7.48
N ARG A 26 20.54 13.52 6.56
CA ARG A 26 21.35 14.36 5.68
C ARG A 26 20.52 15.30 4.79
N GLN A 27 19.38 14.82 4.30
CA GLN A 27 18.47 15.63 3.48
C GLN A 27 17.69 16.63 4.34
N MET A 28 17.26 16.24 5.54
CA MET A 28 16.66 17.16 6.51
C MET A 28 17.60 18.28 6.90
N MET A 29 18.89 17.98 7.12
CA MET A 29 19.92 19.00 7.41
C MET A 29 20.06 20.00 6.25
N MET A 30 19.99 19.55 4.99
CA MET A 30 20.03 20.45 3.84
C MET A 30 18.85 21.42 3.84
N LEU A 31 17.64 20.94 4.12
CA LEU A 31 16.46 21.77 4.23
C LEU A 31 16.58 22.79 5.37
N PHE A 32 17.02 22.36 6.55
CA PHE A 32 17.21 23.25 7.70
C PHE A 32 18.26 24.31 7.44
N LEU A 33 19.39 23.94 6.81
CA LEU A 33 20.42 24.91 6.45
C LEU A 33 19.96 25.88 5.37
N ALA A 34 19.19 25.41 4.37
CA ALA A 34 18.62 26.27 3.34
C ALA A 34 17.70 27.33 3.98
N VAL A 35 16.80 26.92 4.87
CA VAL A 35 15.88 27.82 5.56
C VAL A 35 16.63 28.78 6.49
N PHE A 36 17.64 28.27 7.23
CA PHE A 36 18.50 29.12 8.05
C PHE A 36 19.15 30.24 7.22
N CYS A 37 19.81 29.90 6.13
CA CYS A 37 20.46 30.87 5.23
C CYS A 37 19.48 31.87 4.67
N LEU A 38 18.29 31.44 4.23
CA LEU A 38 17.27 32.32 3.68
C LEU A 38 16.79 33.35 4.70
N PHE A 39 16.41 32.90 5.88
CA PHE A 39 15.86 33.79 6.90
C PHE A 39 16.93 34.61 7.62
N SER A 40 18.19 34.20 7.61
CA SER A 40 19.32 34.98 8.06
C SER A 40 19.46 36.31 7.29
N THR A 41 19.00 36.37 6.04
CA THR A 41 19.00 37.62 5.24
C THR A 41 18.15 38.70 5.87
N MET A 42 17.13 38.39 6.69
CA MET A 42 16.30 39.36 7.40
C MET A 42 17.13 40.17 8.43
N GLY A 43 18.11 39.52 9.08
CA GLY A 43 19.03 40.19 9.97
C GLY A 43 19.94 41.22 9.23
N LEU A 44 20.36 40.89 8.01
CA LEU A 44 21.11 41.81 7.14
C LEU A 44 20.24 42.93 6.56
N PHE A 45 18.98 42.62 6.26
CA PHE A 45 18.02 43.66 5.81
C PHE A 45 17.82 44.75 6.87
N ASN A 46 17.77 44.35 8.15
CA ASN A 46 17.70 45.29 9.26
C ASN A 46 18.93 46.26 9.29
N ASP A 47 20.12 45.78 8.95
CA ASP A 47 21.32 46.61 8.83
C ASP A 47 21.18 47.63 7.69
N ILE A 48 20.66 47.21 6.52
CA ILE A 48 20.40 48.09 5.38
C ILE A 48 19.40 49.19 5.77
N VAL A 49 18.33 48.88 6.51
CA VAL A 49 17.35 49.85 7.01
C VAL A 49 18.00 50.86 7.93
N ASN A 50 19.03 50.48 8.69
CA ASN A 50 19.84 51.35 9.53
C ASN A 50 21.04 51.96 8.79
N LEU A 51 20.96 52.09 7.47
CA LEU A 51 21.97 52.68 6.58
C LEU A 51 23.35 52.03 6.69
N GLY A 52 23.44 50.76 7.06
CA GLY A 52 24.70 50.01 7.20
C GLY A 52 25.60 50.49 8.33
N LYS A 53 25.07 51.24 9.28
CA LYS A 53 25.86 51.81 10.39
C LYS A 53 26.00 50.88 11.57
N VAL A 54 25.29 49.75 11.56
CA VAL A 54 25.27 48.78 12.69
C VAL A 54 26.61 48.07 12.83
N PRO A 55 27.19 47.99 14.04
CA PRO A 55 28.43 47.26 14.25
C PRO A 55 28.31 45.79 13.84
N TYR A 56 29.31 45.23 13.18
CA TYR A 56 29.29 43.87 12.62
C TYR A 56 28.92 42.77 13.62
N VAL A 57 29.28 42.94 14.90
CA VAL A 57 28.87 42.01 15.97
C VAL A 57 27.36 41.98 16.14
N ILE A 58 26.71 43.12 16.10
CA ILE A 58 25.25 43.23 16.21
C ILE A 58 24.56 42.69 14.94
N VAL A 59 25.14 42.95 13.76
CA VAL A 59 24.66 42.39 12.49
C VAL A 59 24.71 40.87 12.56
N PHE A 60 25.81 40.28 13.03
CA PHE A 60 25.96 38.84 13.19
C PHE A 60 24.89 38.25 14.15
N LEU A 61 24.64 38.93 15.28
CA LEU A 61 23.60 38.49 16.24
C LEU A 61 22.20 38.55 15.62
N ASN A 62 21.88 39.59 14.85
CA ASN A 62 20.60 39.73 14.14
C ASN A 62 20.42 38.59 13.09
N VAL A 63 21.46 38.31 12.32
CA VAL A 63 21.52 37.23 11.34
C VAL A 63 21.29 35.86 11.98
N ALA A 64 22.02 35.57 13.06
CA ALA A 64 21.91 34.34 13.81
C ALA A 64 20.53 34.17 14.44
N ALA A 65 20.00 35.22 15.10
CA ALA A 65 18.68 35.19 15.73
C ALA A 65 17.57 34.92 14.72
N SER A 66 17.59 35.61 13.56
CA SER A 66 16.61 35.42 12.48
C SER A 66 16.65 34.01 11.93
N GLY A 67 17.85 33.45 11.69
CA GLY A 67 18.03 32.09 11.19
C GLY A 67 17.57 31.02 12.22
N VAL A 68 17.89 31.20 13.50
CA VAL A 68 17.47 30.29 14.58
C VAL A 68 15.95 30.28 14.75
N ILE A 69 15.30 31.43 14.72
CA ILE A 69 13.84 31.52 14.76
C ILE A 69 13.22 30.72 13.60
N ALA A 70 13.75 30.86 12.41
CA ALA A 70 13.27 30.12 11.23
C ALA A 70 13.46 28.59 11.40
N LEU A 71 14.56 28.14 11.99
CA LEU A 71 14.76 26.71 12.32
C LEU A 71 13.70 26.21 13.29
N VAL A 72 13.31 26.99 14.29
CA VAL A 72 12.21 26.61 15.21
C VAL A 72 10.90 26.44 14.45
N TYR A 73 10.58 27.35 13.53
CA TYR A 73 9.39 27.20 12.67
C TYR A 73 9.41 25.96 11.80
N VAL A 74 10.55 25.64 11.18
CA VAL A 74 10.69 24.42 10.37
C VAL A 74 10.60 23.17 11.24
N ALA A 75 11.23 23.16 12.40
CA ALA A 75 11.12 22.04 13.35
C ALA A 75 9.66 21.81 13.78
N ILE A 76 8.89 22.86 13.98
CA ILE A 76 7.46 22.78 14.28
C ILE A 76 6.68 22.25 13.07
N ALA A 77 6.95 22.76 11.88
CA ALA A 77 6.28 22.33 10.65
C ALA A 77 6.48 20.83 10.37
N THR A 78 7.67 20.31 10.66
CA THR A 78 8.05 18.93 10.37
C THR A 78 7.66 17.94 11.48
N ARG A 79 7.49 18.38 12.73
CA ARG A 79 7.37 17.48 13.89
C ARG A 79 6.14 17.69 14.77
N TYR A 80 5.52 18.90 14.70
CA TYR A 80 4.45 19.29 15.61
C TYR A 80 3.17 19.69 14.86
N ARG A 81 2.09 19.93 15.60
CA ARG A 81 0.79 20.35 15.07
C ARG A 81 0.76 21.85 14.75
N ALA A 82 -0.08 22.22 13.80
CA ALA A 82 -0.19 23.60 13.31
C ALA A 82 -0.43 24.67 14.39
N TYR A 83 -1.11 24.36 15.51
CA TYR A 83 -1.35 25.36 16.58
C TYR A 83 -0.06 25.86 17.24
N TRP A 84 1.04 25.08 17.20
CA TRP A 84 2.33 25.50 17.71
C TRP A 84 2.92 26.70 16.95
N PHE A 85 2.53 26.90 15.70
CA PHE A 85 2.90 28.11 14.95
C PHE A 85 2.36 29.37 15.63
N ILE A 86 1.11 29.34 16.10
CA ILE A 86 0.50 30.47 16.83
C ILE A 86 1.26 30.74 18.12
N VAL A 87 1.58 29.69 18.88
CA VAL A 87 2.31 29.82 20.15
C VAL A 87 3.68 30.46 19.94
N VAL A 88 4.46 29.95 18.96
CA VAL A 88 5.80 30.49 18.67
C VAL A 88 5.73 31.91 18.10
N SER A 89 4.72 32.23 17.26
CA SER A 89 4.52 33.58 16.76
C SER A 89 4.21 34.58 17.90
N LEU A 90 3.44 34.18 18.90
CA LEU A 90 3.19 35.02 20.08
C LEU A 90 4.44 35.17 20.95
N LEU A 91 5.23 34.11 21.12
CA LEU A 91 6.49 34.14 21.87
C LEU A 91 7.58 34.96 21.18
N GLN A 92 7.49 35.15 19.89
CA GLN A 92 8.43 35.95 19.10
C GLN A 92 8.38 37.43 19.49
N ILE A 93 7.23 37.96 19.91
CA ILE A 93 7.10 39.37 20.32
C ILE A 93 7.98 39.69 21.55
N PRO A 94 7.82 39.01 22.71
CA PRO A 94 8.68 39.25 23.88
C PRO A 94 10.15 38.90 23.59
N PHE A 95 10.43 37.92 22.72
CA PHE A 95 11.79 37.61 22.30
C PHE A 95 12.47 38.84 21.66
N TRP A 96 11.85 39.50 20.66
CA TRP A 96 12.43 40.66 20.00
C TRP A 96 12.54 41.86 20.91
N LEU A 97 11.60 42.05 21.87
CA LEU A 97 11.72 43.09 22.88
C LEU A 97 12.93 42.86 23.78
N GLY A 98 13.10 41.65 24.33
CA GLY A 98 14.26 41.29 25.15
C GLY A 98 15.58 41.36 24.35
N PHE A 99 15.56 40.94 23.10
CA PHE A 99 16.72 41.02 22.22
C PHE A 99 17.14 42.46 21.92
N SER A 100 16.20 43.36 21.75
CA SER A 100 16.47 44.80 21.61
C SER A 100 17.13 45.40 22.86
N VAL A 101 16.66 45.03 24.06
CA VAL A 101 17.27 45.44 25.31
C VAL A 101 18.70 44.89 25.44
N LEU A 102 18.92 43.62 25.03
CA LEU A 102 20.26 43.02 25.03
C LEU A 102 21.21 43.79 24.10
N ILE A 103 20.75 44.08 22.89
CA ILE A 103 21.54 44.90 21.92
C ILE A 103 21.92 46.23 22.56
N GLY A 104 20.98 46.96 23.15
CA GLY A 104 21.24 48.22 23.85
C GLY A 104 22.24 48.10 25.01
N PHE A 105 22.20 47.01 25.73
CA PHE A 105 23.19 46.71 26.79
C PHE A 105 24.58 46.44 26.18
N LEU A 106 24.69 45.67 25.07
CA LEU A 106 25.97 45.41 24.38
C LEU A 106 26.61 46.70 23.85
N TYR A 107 25.82 47.56 23.24
CA TYR A 107 26.31 48.88 22.81
C TYR A 107 26.99 49.67 23.93
N ARG A 108 26.34 49.74 25.11
CA ARG A 108 26.85 50.49 26.27
C ARG A 108 28.05 49.79 26.93
N ARG A 109 28.00 48.46 27.07
CA ARG A 109 29.03 47.69 27.83
C ARG A 109 30.35 47.60 27.07
N PHE A 110 30.28 47.47 25.70
CA PHE A 110 31.45 47.26 24.86
C PHE A 110 31.86 48.51 24.07
N HIS A 111 31.23 49.67 24.34
CA HIS A 111 31.50 50.91 23.60
C HIS A 111 31.56 50.72 22.09
N LEU A 112 30.58 50.00 21.53
CA LEU A 112 30.55 49.71 20.09
C LEU A 112 30.38 50.99 19.28
N HIS A 113 31.17 51.13 18.24
CA HIS A 113 31.12 52.32 17.32
C HIS A 113 30.43 51.93 16.03
N ASP A 114 29.72 52.88 15.47
CA ASP A 114 29.07 52.70 14.20
C ASP A 114 30.09 52.51 13.05
N VAL A 115 29.71 51.69 12.06
CA VAL A 115 30.54 51.44 10.87
C VAL A 115 30.25 52.49 9.82
N PRO A 116 31.24 52.86 8.94
CA PRO A 116 30.97 53.74 7.79
C PRO A 116 29.85 53.15 6.92
N SER A 117 28.79 53.96 6.68
CA SER A 117 27.55 53.55 6.01
C SER A 117 27.79 52.84 4.66
N GLU A 118 28.69 53.36 3.85
CA GLU A 118 29.02 52.80 2.53
C GLU A 118 29.59 51.38 2.62
N GLN A 119 30.48 51.13 3.58
CA GLN A 119 31.08 49.79 3.80
C GLN A 119 30.05 48.80 4.34
N GLY A 120 29.23 49.21 5.33
CA GLY A 120 28.20 48.36 5.89
C GLY A 120 27.15 47.93 4.87
N ILE A 121 26.66 48.86 4.06
CA ILE A 121 25.68 48.52 3.00
C ILE A 121 26.29 47.56 1.96
N ARG A 122 27.54 47.75 1.53
CA ARG A 122 28.21 46.83 0.59
C ARG A 122 28.37 45.43 1.16
N VAL A 123 28.80 45.32 2.41
CA VAL A 123 28.95 44.03 3.10
C VAL A 123 27.59 43.34 3.24
N ALA A 124 26.56 44.06 3.69
CA ALA A 124 25.21 43.49 3.82
C ALA A 124 24.66 43.00 2.46
N ALA A 125 24.79 43.78 1.40
CA ALA A 125 24.33 43.43 0.05
C ALA A 125 25.04 42.16 -0.50
N ILE A 126 26.36 42.09 -0.37
CA ILE A 126 27.12 40.89 -0.79
C ILE A 126 26.74 39.67 0.06
N SER A 127 26.59 39.85 1.37
CA SER A 127 26.20 38.76 2.28
C SER A 127 24.81 38.23 1.97
N ILE A 128 23.83 39.09 1.68
CA ILE A 128 22.49 38.68 1.24
C ILE A 128 22.58 37.84 -0.04
N LEU A 129 23.33 38.34 -1.04
CA LEU A 129 23.49 37.64 -2.31
C LEU A 129 24.05 36.23 -2.09
N VAL A 130 25.13 36.10 -1.30
CA VAL A 130 25.77 34.83 -0.99
C VAL A 130 24.80 33.88 -0.24
N LEU A 131 24.09 34.37 0.81
CA LEU A 131 23.16 33.59 1.56
C LEU A 131 21.97 33.10 0.70
N VAL A 132 21.46 33.93 -0.19
CA VAL A 132 20.41 33.55 -1.12
C VAL A 132 20.87 32.48 -2.10
N ILE A 133 22.05 32.64 -2.69
CA ILE A 133 22.62 31.63 -3.61
C ILE A 133 22.84 30.30 -2.89
N VAL A 134 23.40 30.31 -1.69
CA VAL A 134 23.62 29.09 -0.88
C VAL A 134 22.29 28.45 -0.52
N SER A 135 21.33 29.25 -0.02
CA SER A 135 20.00 28.77 0.32
C SER A 135 19.30 28.11 -0.88
N TYR A 136 19.30 28.80 -2.01
CA TYR A 136 18.69 28.31 -3.25
C TYR A 136 19.35 27.00 -3.73
N SER A 137 20.68 26.92 -3.70
CA SER A 137 21.41 25.73 -4.10
C SER A 137 21.11 24.52 -3.19
N LEU A 138 21.03 24.74 -1.87
CA LEU A 138 20.64 23.71 -0.90
C LEU A 138 19.18 23.27 -1.10
N PHE A 139 18.28 24.20 -1.36
CA PHE A 139 16.88 23.93 -1.59
C PHE A 139 16.65 23.13 -2.87
N ILE A 140 17.29 23.51 -3.98
CA ILE A 140 17.26 22.74 -5.23
C ILE A 140 17.85 21.35 -5.00
N GLY A 141 18.99 21.24 -4.30
CA GLY A 141 19.58 19.95 -3.98
C GLY A 141 18.68 19.05 -3.10
N PHE A 142 17.90 19.63 -2.21
CA PHE A 142 16.88 18.92 -1.44
C PHE A 142 15.74 18.41 -2.33
N ILE A 143 15.13 19.30 -3.15
CA ILE A 143 13.99 18.93 -4.01
C ILE A 143 14.38 17.89 -5.05
N THR A 144 15.53 18.04 -5.71
CA THR A 144 15.96 17.09 -6.74
C THR A 144 16.21 15.69 -6.18
N ARG A 145 16.76 15.58 -4.97
CA ARG A 145 16.97 14.30 -4.32
C ARG A 145 15.65 13.65 -3.89
N GLN A 146 14.74 14.42 -3.28
CA GLN A 146 13.40 13.92 -2.92
C GLN A 146 12.61 13.48 -4.16
N GLY A 147 12.66 14.26 -5.22
CA GLY A 147 12.00 13.93 -6.48
C GLY A 147 12.57 12.66 -7.12
N ALA A 148 13.89 12.49 -7.11
CA ALA A 148 14.55 11.30 -7.66
C ALA A 148 14.20 10.03 -6.87
N ASP A 149 14.18 10.09 -5.54
CA ASP A 149 13.81 8.97 -4.69
C ASP A 149 12.34 8.57 -4.88
N ALA A 150 11.43 9.54 -4.89
CA ALA A 150 10.00 9.30 -5.14
C ALA A 150 9.74 8.72 -6.55
N TYR A 151 10.45 9.22 -7.56
CA TYR A 151 10.35 8.73 -8.93
C TYR A 151 10.87 7.29 -9.05
N ARG A 152 11.97 6.95 -8.38
CA ARG A 152 12.53 5.59 -8.37
C ARG A 152 11.56 4.59 -7.77
N VAL A 153 11.02 4.87 -6.57
CA VAL A 153 10.02 4.01 -5.91
C VAL A 153 8.77 3.85 -6.78
N ARG A 154 8.32 4.92 -7.42
CA ARG A 154 7.18 4.85 -8.33
C ARG A 154 7.43 3.95 -9.53
N ASN A 155 8.60 4.06 -10.16
CA ASN A 155 8.98 3.21 -11.29
C ASN A 155 9.12 1.74 -10.88
N GLU A 156 9.71 1.44 -9.73
CA GLU A 156 9.82 0.08 -9.21
C GLU A 156 8.43 -0.56 -9.02
N LEU A 157 7.47 0.19 -8.48
CA LEU A 157 6.09 -0.27 -8.32
C LEU A 157 5.36 -0.42 -9.68
N GLU A 158 5.60 0.45 -10.65
CA GLU A 158 5.04 0.33 -12.01
C GLU A 158 5.59 -0.89 -12.75
N LEU A 159 6.89 -1.19 -12.59
CA LEU A 159 7.50 -2.41 -13.11
C LEU A 159 6.90 -3.67 -12.46
N ALA A 160 6.76 -3.67 -11.14
CA ALA A 160 6.16 -4.78 -10.40
C ALA A 160 4.70 -5.02 -10.82
N HIS A 161 3.91 -3.96 -11.02
CA HIS A 161 2.56 -4.06 -11.57
C HIS A 161 2.54 -4.67 -12.98
N GLY A 162 3.47 -4.27 -13.86
CA GLY A 162 3.61 -4.84 -15.19
C GLY A 162 3.93 -6.35 -15.16
N ILE A 163 4.81 -6.77 -14.26
CA ILE A 163 5.15 -8.18 -14.05
C ILE A 163 3.94 -8.96 -13.55
N GLN A 164 3.21 -8.46 -12.56
CA GLN A 164 2.01 -9.11 -12.04
C GLN A 164 0.94 -9.30 -13.11
N LYS A 165 0.66 -8.29 -13.92
CA LYS A 165 -0.29 -8.39 -15.03
C LYS A 165 0.08 -9.49 -16.03
N THR A 166 1.37 -9.75 -16.21
CA THR A 166 1.88 -10.84 -17.06
C THR A 166 1.75 -12.20 -16.33
N LEU A 167 1.96 -12.24 -15.04
CA LEU A 167 1.88 -13.47 -14.24
C LEU A 167 0.45 -13.92 -13.98
N VAL A 168 -0.50 -13.00 -13.81
CA VAL A 168 -1.92 -13.29 -13.50
C VAL A 168 -2.84 -12.62 -14.53
N PRO A 169 -2.76 -12.99 -15.81
CA PRO A 169 -3.73 -12.54 -16.80
C PRO A 169 -5.11 -13.16 -16.49
N PRO A 170 -6.20 -12.57 -16.97
CA PRO A 170 -7.50 -13.23 -16.94
C PRO A 170 -7.39 -14.63 -17.58
N VAL A 171 -7.96 -15.61 -16.90
CA VAL A 171 -7.89 -17.01 -17.31
C VAL A 171 -9.18 -17.37 -18.02
N THR A 172 -9.04 -17.95 -19.20
CA THR A 172 -10.16 -18.56 -19.95
C THR A 172 -9.70 -19.90 -20.46
N LEU A 173 -10.39 -20.96 -20.02
CA LEU A 173 -10.11 -22.33 -20.46
C LEU A 173 -11.42 -23.03 -20.78
N ARG A 174 -11.48 -23.71 -21.91
CA ARG A 174 -12.63 -24.52 -22.32
C ARG A 174 -12.16 -25.93 -22.68
N THR A 175 -12.73 -26.90 -22.01
CA THR A 175 -12.62 -28.32 -22.34
C THR A 175 -13.90 -28.80 -23.07
N ALA A 176 -13.98 -30.07 -23.38
CA ALA A 176 -15.21 -30.64 -23.91
C ALA A 176 -16.39 -30.60 -22.94
N VAL A 177 -16.10 -30.47 -21.64
CA VAL A 177 -17.02 -30.75 -20.54
C VAL A 177 -17.13 -29.58 -19.55
N PHE A 178 -16.13 -28.72 -19.50
CA PHE A 178 -16.08 -27.58 -18.58
C PHE A 178 -15.65 -26.29 -19.31
N GLU A 179 -16.20 -25.19 -18.82
CA GLU A 179 -15.73 -23.84 -19.11
C GLU A 179 -15.23 -23.20 -17.82
N VAL A 180 -14.07 -22.57 -17.87
CA VAL A 180 -13.42 -21.93 -16.72
C VAL A 180 -13.13 -20.48 -17.05
N TYR A 181 -13.44 -19.60 -16.12
CA TYR A 181 -13.07 -18.19 -16.16
C TYR A 181 -12.51 -17.76 -14.82
N GLY A 182 -11.42 -17.01 -14.82
CA GLY A 182 -10.82 -16.46 -13.61
C GLY A 182 -10.26 -15.07 -13.86
N ILE A 183 -10.43 -14.18 -12.89
CA ILE A 183 -9.91 -12.82 -12.94
C ILE A 183 -9.49 -12.37 -11.54
N SER A 184 -8.38 -11.64 -11.49
CA SER A 184 -7.90 -10.96 -10.28
C SER A 184 -7.81 -9.46 -10.54
N LYS A 185 -8.35 -8.66 -9.60
CA LYS A 185 -8.25 -7.18 -9.57
C LYS A 185 -7.51 -6.77 -8.30
N PRO A 186 -6.25 -6.38 -8.39
CA PRO A 186 -5.49 -5.98 -7.21
C PRO A 186 -6.05 -4.69 -6.58
N SER A 187 -5.94 -4.60 -5.27
CA SER A 187 -6.37 -3.44 -4.46
C SER A 187 -5.37 -2.30 -4.52
N ASP A 188 -4.10 -2.62 -4.70
CA ASP A 188 -2.97 -1.69 -4.87
C ASP A 188 -2.26 -1.99 -6.21
N LYS A 189 -1.09 -1.45 -6.42
CA LYS A 189 -0.31 -1.66 -7.64
C LYS A 189 0.14 -3.10 -7.83
N VAL A 190 0.33 -3.83 -6.76
CA VAL A 190 0.74 -5.25 -6.76
C VAL A 190 -0.04 -5.98 -5.68
N GLY A 191 -0.73 -7.04 -6.07
CA GLY A 191 -1.51 -7.89 -5.17
C GLY A 191 -0.87 -9.26 -4.91
N GLY A 192 -1.40 -9.98 -3.92
CA GLY A 192 -1.02 -11.33 -3.54
C GLY A 192 -1.83 -12.44 -4.20
N ASP A 193 -2.98 -12.11 -4.77
CA ASP A 193 -3.91 -13.07 -5.33
C ASP A 193 -3.41 -13.70 -6.64
N LEU A 194 -3.69 -15.00 -6.76
CA LEU A 194 -3.38 -15.82 -7.92
C LEU A 194 -4.61 -16.57 -8.39
N VAL A 195 -4.93 -16.47 -9.66
CA VAL A 195 -5.85 -17.39 -10.35
C VAL A 195 -5.17 -17.95 -11.58
N ASP A 196 -5.33 -19.28 -11.80
CA ASP A 196 -4.71 -19.95 -12.93
C ASP A 196 -5.53 -21.16 -13.37
N ALA A 197 -5.39 -21.54 -14.64
CA ALA A 197 -5.93 -22.81 -15.16
C ALA A 197 -4.97 -23.44 -16.16
N VAL A 198 -4.85 -24.76 -16.09
CA VAL A 198 -3.90 -25.56 -16.86
C VAL A 198 -4.62 -26.71 -17.52
N PRO A 199 -4.60 -26.81 -18.86
CA PRO A 199 -5.05 -28.01 -19.53
C PRO A 199 -4.07 -29.16 -19.24
N LEU A 200 -4.60 -30.36 -19.06
CA LEU A 200 -3.83 -31.57 -18.83
C LEU A 200 -4.04 -32.57 -19.94
N ALA A 201 -3.20 -33.61 -19.95
CA ALA A 201 -3.33 -34.70 -20.88
C ALA A 201 -4.70 -35.40 -20.74
N GLY A 202 -5.23 -35.96 -21.82
CA GLY A 202 -6.50 -36.68 -21.82
C GLY A 202 -7.77 -35.82 -21.79
N GLY A 203 -7.65 -34.50 -21.97
CA GLY A 203 -8.79 -33.57 -21.97
C GLY A 203 -9.21 -33.11 -20.59
N ASP A 204 -8.46 -33.46 -19.56
CA ASP A 204 -8.62 -32.97 -18.20
C ASP A 204 -8.05 -31.54 -18.02
N ALA A 205 -8.40 -30.88 -16.92
CA ALA A 205 -7.84 -29.59 -16.57
C ALA A 205 -7.67 -29.42 -15.07
N ILE A 206 -6.82 -28.48 -14.67
CA ILE A 206 -6.77 -27.97 -13.29
C ILE A 206 -7.07 -26.47 -13.34
N ALA A 207 -7.89 -26.00 -12.41
CA ALA A 207 -8.10 -24.57 -12.15
C ALA A 207 -7.92 -24.33 -10.65
N TYR A 208 -7.25 -23.24 -10.28
CA TYR A 208 -7.02 -22.92 -8.87
C TYR A 208 -6.96 -21.42 -8.61
N LEU A 209 -7.28 -21.07 -7.39
CA LEU A 209 -7.18 -19.75 -6.83
C LEU A 209 -6.37 -19.86 -5.54
N ALA A 210 -5.49 -18.92 -5.31
CA ALA A 210 -4.73 -18.79 -4.07
C ALA A 210 -4.63 -17.31 -3.69
N ASP A 211 -4.63 -17.05 -2.40
CA ASP A 211 -4.43 -15.73 -1.84
C ASP A 211 -3.27 -15.77 -0.84
N ILE A 212 -2.32 -14.85 -1.00
CA ILE A 212 -1.13 -14.72 -0.16
C ILE A 212 -1.41 -13.71 0.95
N ALA A 213 -1.33 -14.15 2.19
CA ALA A 213 -1.47 -13.25 3.35
C ALA A 213 -0.48 -12.08 3.27
N GLY A 214 -1.03 -10.87 3.13
CA GLY A 214 -0.29 -9.62 2.93
C GLY A 214 -0.50 -9.00 1.55
N HIS A 215 0.02 -7.81 1.35
CA HIS A 215 -0.17 -7.04 0.11
C HIS A 215 1.15 -6.42 -0.37
N GLY A 216 1.13 -5.91 -1.59
CA GLY A 216 2.25 -5.20 -2.18
C GLY A 216 3.31 -6.12 -2.78
N LEU A 217 4.53 -5.58 -2.96
CA LEU A 217 5.59 -6.25 -3.73
C LEU A 217 5.98 -7.63 -3.18
N GLN A 218 6.04 -7.80 -1.87
CA GLN A 218 6.44 -9.06 -1.24
C GLN A 218 5.41 -10.17 -1.52
N ALA A 219 4.12 -9.87 -1.36
CA ALA A 219 3.03 -10.79 -1.69
C ALA A 219 3.04 -11.14 -3.19
N GLY A 220 3.23 -10.15 -4.08
CA GLY A 220 3.31 -10.39 -5.52
C GLY A 220 4.51 -11.26 -5.95
N ILE A 221 5.67 -11.12 -5.28
CA ILE A 221 6.81 -12.01 -5.52
C ILE A 221 6.49 -13.44 -5.09
N LEU A 222 5.95 -13.63 -3.89
CA LEU A 222 5.59 -14.95 -3.38
C LEU A 222 4.50 -15.61 -4.22
N MET A 223 3.52 -14.83 -4.69
CA MET A 223 2.50 -15.28 -5.64
C MET A 223 3.13 -15.83 -6.94
N GLY A 224 4.11 -15.12 -7.51
CA GLY A 224 4.84 -15.59 -8.69
C GLY A 224 5.63 -16.87 -8.44
N MET A 225 6.25 -17.02 -7.26
CA MET A 225 6.92 -18.24 -6.83
C MET A 225 5.93 -19.38 -6.65
N LEU A 226 4.78 -19.14 -6.01
CA LEU A 226 3.70 -20.12 -5.83
C LEU A 226 3.18 -20.61 -7.18
N LYS A 227 2.91 -19.71 -8.12
CA LYS A 227 2.50 -20.08 -9.49
C LYS A 227 3.52 -20.99 -10.17
N THR A 228 4.79 -20.63 -10.10
CA THR A 228 5.87 -21.42 -10.72
C THR A 228 5.98 -22.80 -10.09
N ALA A 229 5.94 -22.88 -8.75
CA ALA A 229 5.98 -24.14 -8.02
C ALA A 229 4.77 -25.01 -8.37
N ALA A 230 3.56 -24.44 -8.43
CA ALA A 230 2.34 -25.15 -8.81
C ALA A 230 2.45 -25.70 -10.25
N ARG A 231 2.87 -24.87 -11.19
CA ARG A 231 3.05 -25.28 -12.60
C ARG A 231 4.08 -26.41 -12.73
N THR A 232 5.20 -26.31 -12.03
CA THR A 232 6.25 -27.34 -12.02
C THR A 232 5.73 -28.66 -11.44
N ALA A 233 5.05 -28.60 -10.28
CA ALA A 233 4.47 -29.78 -9.65
C ALA A 233 3.44 -30.48 -10.56
N LEU A 234 2.66 -29.69 -11.33
CA LEU A 234 1.68 -30.24 -12.25
C LEU A 234 2.31 -30.89 -13.52
N LEU A 235 3.46 -30.41 -13.98
CA LEU A 235 4.20 -31.09 -15.06
C LEU A 235 4.68 -32.49 -14.64
N GLU A 236 5.05 -32.66 -13.39
CA GLU A 236 5.49 -33.94 -12.84
C GLU A 236 4.33 -34.88 -12.48
N ALA A 237 3.10 -34.36 -12.40
CA ALA A 237 1.90 -35.11 -12.00
C ALA A 237 1.35 -36.06 -13.07
N GLY A 238 2.01 -36.20 -14.23
CA GLY A 238 1.51 -36.94 -15.40
C GLY A 238 1.19 -38.43 -15.19
N GLY A 239 1.54 -39.03 -14.04
CA GLY A 239 1.22 -40.42 -13.69
C GLY A 239 0.24 -40.57 -12.51
N LEU A 240 -0.27 -39.45 -11.96
CA LEU A 240 -1.14 -39.47 -10.79
C LEU A 240 -2.60 -39.68 -11.16
N THR A 241 -3.34 -40.32 -10.27
CA THR A 241 -4.80 -40.39 -10.37
C THR A 241 -5.41 -39.01 -10.12
N ARG A 242 -6.65 -38.77 -10.57
CA ARG A 242 -7.35 -37.49 -10.38
C ARG A 242 -7.50 -37.17 -8.87
N GLU A 243 -7.71 -38.17 -8.05
CA GLU A 243 -7.87 -38.03 -6.58
C GLU A 243 -6.57 -37.62 -5.90
N GLN A 244 -5.41 -38.07 -6.39
CA GLN A 244 -4.10 -37.79 -5.80
C GLN A 244 -3.51 -36.46 -6.23
N THR A 245 -3.98 -35.86 -7.34
CA THR A 245 -3.34 -34.71 -7.97
C THR A 245 -3.34 -33.47 -7.07
N LEU A 246 -4.49 -33.08 -6.51
CA LEU A 246 -4.61 -31.90 -5.66
C LEU A 246 -3.94 -32.08 -4.30
N PRO A 247 -4.16 -33.20 -3.55
CA PRO A 247 -3.44 -33.46 -2.31
C PRO A 247 -1.92 -33.33 -2.46
N LEU A 248 -1.34 -34.02 -3.45
CA LEU A 248 0.10 -33.95 -3.70
C LEU A 248 0.56 -32.54 -4.11
N LEU A 249 -0.23 -31.81 -4.89
CA LEU A 249 0.06 -30.42 -5.22
C LEU A 249 0.16 -29.57 -3.96
N LEU A 250 -0.81 -29.66 -3.06
CA LEU A 250 -0.84 -28.92 -1.79
C LEU A 250 0.33 -29.31 -0.88
N GLU A 251 0.66 -30.58 -0.77
CA GLU A 251 1.82 -31.05 -0.01
C GLU A 251 3.13 -30.45 -0.53
N ARG A 252 3.34 -30.47 -1.86
CA ARG A 252 4.53 -29.88 -2.48
C ARG A 252 4.62 -28.38 -2.26
N LEU A 253 3.51 -27.66 -2.42
CA LEU A 253 3.46 -26.23 -2.16
C LEU A 253 3.71 -25.92 -0.69
N ASN A 254 3.14 -26.69 0.24
CA ASN A 254 3.35 -26.54 1.67
C ASN A 254 4.79 -26.88 2.11
N CYS A 255 5.49 -27.72 1.37
CA CYS A 255 6.90 -28.00 1.59
C CYS A 255 7.82 -26.85 1.10
N VAL A 256 7.50 -26.24 -0.05
CA VAL A 256 8.33 -25.20 -0.68
C VAL A 256 8.12 -23.83 -0.04
N LEU A 257 6.88 -23.46 0.30
CA LEU A 257 6.54 -22.12 0.78
C LEU A 257 7.34 -21.68 2.02
N PRO A 258 7.55 -22.49 3.07
CA PRO A 258 8.32 -22.09 4.24
C PRO A 258 9.76 -21.67 3.94
N GLU A 259 10.37 -22.22 2.89
CA GLU A 259 11.75 -21.96 2.49
C GLU A 259 11.93 -20.63 1.74
N VAL A 260 10.84 -20.06 1.20
CA VAL A 260 10.91 -18.90 0.29
C VAL A 260 10.12 -17.68 0.77
N LYS A 261 9.35 -17.80 1.85
CA LYS A 261 8.49 -16.75 2.39
C LYS A 261 9.02 -16.12 3.67
N GLU A 262 8.52 -14.94 4.02
CA GLU A 262 8.72 -14.37 5.36
C GLU A 262 7.92 -15.15 6.42
N PRO A 263 8.36 -15.16 7.69
CA PRO A 263 7.75 -16.00 8.75
C PRO A 263 6.26 -15.80 8.96
N HIS A 264 5.74 -14.59 8.72
CA HIS A 264 4.34 -14.23 8.94
C HIS A 264 3.44 -14.48 7.71
N MET A 265 4.01 -14.80 6.55
CA MET A 265 3.24 -15.04 5.32
C MET A 265 2.76 -16.47 5.24
N TYR A 266 1.63 -16.68 4.61
CA TYR A 266 1.03 -17.98 4.27
C TYR A 266 0.16 -17.79 3.03
N ALA A 267 -0.38 -18.88 2.48
CA ALA A 267 -1.30 -18.81 1.36
C ALA A 267 -2.56 -19.64 1.64
N THR A 268 -3.72 -19.07 1.32
CA THR A 268 -4.94 -19.86 1.16
C THR A 268 -4.96 -20.48 -0.24
N PHE A 269 -5.71 -21.55 -0.43
CA PHE A 269 -5.75 -22.23 -1.73
C PHE A 269 -7.08 -22.96 -1.94
N THR A 270 -7.65 -22.79 -3.12
CA THR A 270 -8.75 -23.63 -3.62
C THR A 270 -8.43 -24.12 -5.01
N GLY A 271 -8.49 -25.43 -5.23
CA GLY A 271 -8.20 -26.03 -6.52
C GLY A 271 -9.25 -27.03 -6.96
N PHE A 272 -9.43 -27.12 -8.29
CA PHE A 272 -10.29 -28.08 -8.98
C PHE A 272 -9.48 -28.92 -9.95
N ARG A 273 -9.66 -30.23 -9.90
CA ARG A 273 -9.25 -31.18 -10.95
C ARG A 273 -10.49 -31.55 -11.73
N LEU A 274 -10.57 -31.08 -12.95
CA LEU A 274 -11.71 -31.24 -13.85
C LEU A 274 -11.45 -32.41 -14.80
N GLY A 275 -12.23 -33.46 -14.71
CA GLY A 275 -12.09 -34.66 -15.50
C GLY A 275 -12.84 -34.57 -16.85
N ALA A 276 -12.28 -35.11 -17.92
CA ALA A 276 -12.94 -35.18 -19.22
C ALA A 276 -14.25 -35.98 -19.22
N ASP A 277 -14.50 -36.79 -18.18
CA ASP A 277 -15.75 -37.53 -17.92
C ASP A 277 -16.79 -36.73 -17.13
N GLY A 278 -16.46 -35.49 -16.73
CA GLY A 278 -17.34 -34.65 -15.94
C GLY A 278 -17.19 -34.77 -14.43
N THR A 279 -16.27 -35.60 -13.94
CA THR A 279 -15.96 -35.65 -12.51
C THR A 279 -15.15 -34.44 -12.08
N VAL A 280 -15.43 -33.93 -10.89
CA VAL A 280 -14.67 -32.86 -10.25
C VAL A 280 -14.06 -33.37 -8.97
N HIS A 281 -12.76 -33.16 -8.80
CA HIS A 281 -12.13 -33.27 -7.47
C HIS A 281 -11.72 -31.86 -7.04
N TYR A 282 -11.91 -31.53 -5.77
CA TYR A 282 -11.52 -30.23 -5.23
C TYR A 282 -10.72 -30.41 -3.92
N ALA A 283 -9.94 -29.39 -3.60
CA ALA A 283 -9.26 -29.26 -2.32
C ALA A 283 -9.28 -27.80 -1.89
N ILE A 284 -9.46 -27.56 -0.58
CA ILE A 284 -9.52 -26.24 0.04
C ILE A 284 -8.49 -26.22 1.18
N ALA A 285 -7.59 -25.25 1.18
CA ALA A 285 -6.65 -24.99 2.26
C ALA A 285 -6.89 -23.58 2.82
N ALA A 286 -7.68 -23.47 3.87
CA ALA A 286 -8.06 -22.23 4.57
C ALA A 286 -8.61 -21.12 3.67
N SER A 287 -9.17 -21.45 2.52
CA SER A 287 -9.82 -20.53 1.60
C SER A 287 -11.30 -20.38 1.93
N PRO A 288 -11.96 -19.26 1.53
CA PRO A 288 -13.41 -19.16 1.57
C PRO A 288 -14.12 -20.31 0.89
N PRO A 289 -15.40 -20.59 1.22
CA PRO A 289 -16.12 -21.75 0.71
C PRO A 289 -16.31 -21.68 -0.82
N ILE A 290 -16.33 -22.85 -1.45
CA ILE A 290 -16.77 -23.00 -2.83
C ILE A 290 -18.31 -22.90 -2.84
N LEU A 291 -18.86 -22.01 -3.67
CA LEU A 291 -20.27 -21.91 -3.89
C LEU A 291 -20.65 -22.77 -5.09
N HIS A 292 -21.45 -23.81 -4.86
CA HIS A 292 -21.95 -24.71 -5.90
C HIS A 292 -23.40 -24.36 -6.24
N TRP A 293 -23.62 -23.71 -7.39
CA TRP A 293 -24.93 -23.49 -7.95
C TRP A 293 -25.38 -24.73 -8.70
N HIS A 294 -26.52 -25.29 -8.25
CA HIS A 294 -27.18 -26.43 -8.89
C HIS A 294 -28.21 -25.97 -9.92
N ALA A 295 -27.95 -26.21 -11.20
CA ALA A 295 -28.85 -25.80 -12.28
C ALA A 295 -30.26 -26.42 -12.14
N ASN A 296 -30.35 -27.67 -11.69
CA ASN A 296 -31.61 -28.40 -11.55
C ASN A 296 -32.48 -27.94 -10.38
N GLY A 297 -31.92 -27.34 -9.36
CA GLY A 297 -32.62 -26.93 -8.13
C GLY A 297 -32.68 -25.41 -7.93
N ALA A 298 -31.96 -24.64 -8.72
CA ALA A 298 -31.74 -23.21 -8.55
C ALA A 298 -31.30 -22.85 -7.12
N GLU A 299 -30.47 -23.70 -6.51
CA GLU A 299 -29.97 -23.57 -5.14
C GLU A 299 -28.43 -23.44 -5.13
N VAL A 300 -27.89 -22.68 -4.20
CA VAL A 300 -26.45 -22.54 -3.98
C VAL A 300 -26.04 -23.25 -2.70
N ALA A 301 -25.33 -24.36 -2.83
CA ALA A 301 -24.71 -25.08 -1.73
C ALA A 301 -23.34 -24.50 -1.36
N HIS A 302 -22.89 -24.72 -0.13
CA HIS A 302 -21.54 -24.41 0.35
C HIS A 302 -20.73 -25.69 0.44
N LEU A 303 -19.48 -25.64 -0.06
CA LEU A 303 -18.50 -26.67 0.16
C LEU A 303 -17.34 -26.05 0.94
N GLU A 304 -17.14 -26.56 2.15
CA GLU A 304 -16.11 -26.10 3.07
C GLU A 304 -15.20 -27.27 3.45
N ASP A 305 -13.97 -26.98 3.83
CA ASP A 305 -13.03 -27.96 4.37
C ASP A 305 -12.10 -27.28 5.38
N GLU A 306 -11.91 -27.91 6.54
CA GLU A 306 -11.10 -27.40 7.63
C GLU A 306 -9.64 -27.85 7.49
N GLN A 307 -8.92 -27.36 6.49
CA GLN A 307 -7.50 -27.61 6.32
C GLN A 307 -6.68 -26.34 6.58
N PHE A 308 -5.45 -26.50 7.02
CA PHE A 308 -4.55 -25.36 7.31
C PHE A 308 -4.11 -24.64 6.04
N PRO A 309 -3.83 -23.31 6.13
CA PRO A 309 -3.24 -22.58 5.03
C PRO A 309 -1.84 -23.10 4.72
N LEU A 310 -1.45 -22.96 3.47
CA LEU A 310 -0.15 -23.39 2.97
C LEU A 310 0.98 -22.54 3.55
N GLY A 311 2.04 -23.21 3.97
CA GLY A 311 3.23 -22.55 4.49
C GLY A 311 3.13 -22.05 5.95
N LEU A 312 1.97 -22.19 6.61
CA LEU A 312 1.82 -21.78 8.01
C LEU A 312 2.39 -22.83 8.96
N LEU A 313 2.06 -24.09 8.73
CA LEU A 313 2.48 -25.21 9.55
C LEU A 313 3.10 -26.33 8.69
N PRO A 314 4.07 -27.09 9.21
CA PRO A 314 4.65 -28.23 8.51
C PRO A 314 3.71 -29.44 8.58
N VAL A 315 2.48 -29.28 8.07
CA VAL A 315 1.50 -30.37 8.01
C VAL A 315 1.66 -31.18 6.72
N SER A 316 1.27 -32.42 6.76
CA SER A 316 1.15 -33.32 5.62
C SER A 316 -0.25 -33.96 5.62
N GLY A 317 -0.64 -34.54 4.49
CA GLY A 317 -1.92 -35.20 4.37
C GLY A 317 -3.06 -34.23 4.08
N PHE A 318 -2.89 -33.38 3.08
CA PHE A 318 -4.00 -32.61 2.53
C PHE A 318 -5.00 -33.55 1.86
N ASP A 319 -6.29 -33.29 2.08
CA ASP A 319 -7.37 -34.12 1.52
C ASP A 319 -7.93 -33.47 0.24
N GLY A 320 -8.29 -34.34 -0.70
CA GLY A 320 -9.09 -34.00 -1.86
C GLY A 320 -10.45 -34.65 -1.78
N ARG A 321 -11.48 -33.93 -2.21
CA ARG A 321 -12.87 -34.44 -2.20
C ARG A 321 -13.39 -34.56 -3.63
N ARG A 322 -14.24 -35.55 -3.86
CA ARG A 322 -14.96 -35.72 -5.12
C ARG A 322 -16.31 -35.00 -5.06
N LEU A 323 -16.67 -34.36 -6.16
CA LEU A 323 -17.94 -33.68 -6.35
C LEU A 323 -18.58 -34.17 -7.65
N GLU A 324 -19.86 -34.54 -7.56
CA GLU A 324 -20.67 -34.81 -8.75
C GLU A 324 -21.30 -33.50 -9.22
N THR A 325 -21.21 -33.23 -10.53
CA THR A 325 -21.79 -32.04 -11.16
C THR A 325 -22.69 -32.42 -12.34
N ALA A 326 -23.76 -31.67 -12.52
CA ALA A 326 -24.66 -31.79 -13.64
C ALA A 326 -24.41 -30.69 -14.70
N PRO A 327 -24.76 -30.91 -15.97
CA PRO A 327 -24.71 -29.85 -16.98
C PRO A 327 -25.47 -28.59 -16.52
N GLY A 328 -24.83 -27.43 -16.66
CA GLY A 328 -25.33 -26.13 -16.19
C GLY A 328 -24.87 -25.73 -14.80
N ASP A 329 -24.37 -26.65 -13.98
CA ASP A 329 -23.86 -26.32 -12.65
C ASP A 329 -22.68 -25.34 -12.70
N LEU A 330 -22.61 -24.45 -11.69
CA LEU A 330 -21.52 -23.49 -11.51
C LEU A 330 -20.80 -23.75 -10.18
N LEU A 331 -19.48 -23.74 -10.22
CA LEU A 331 -18.62 -23.66 -9.03
C LEU A 331 -17.97 -22.28 -9.02
N VAL A 332 -18.19 -21.53 -7.94
CA VAL A 332 -17.69 -20.15 -7.81
C VAL A 332 -16.84 -20.07 -6.54
N VAL A 333 -15.62 -19.56 -6.69
CA VAL A 333 -14.71 -19.25 -5.58
C VAL A 333 -14.37 -17.78 -5.66
N ALA A 334 -14.43 -17.08 -4.54
CA ALA A 334 -14.05 -15.67 -4.40
C ALA A 334 -13.12 -15.50 -3.21
N THR A 335 -12.13 -14.59 -3.30
CA THR A 335 -11.29 -14.22 -2.16
C THR A 335 -12.03 -13.35 -1.15
N ASP A 336 -11.48 -13.22 0.04
CA ASP A 336 -11.99 -12.38 1.13
C ASP A 336 -12.11 -10.91 0.71
N GLY A 337 -11.23 -10.39 -0.15
CA GLY A 337 -11.34 -9.05 -0.72
C GLY A 337 -12.66 -8.77 -1.47
N ILE A 338 -13.43 -9.81 -1.84
CA ILE A 338 -14.81 -9.67 -2.32
C ILE A 338 -15.80 -9.80 -1.16
N LEU A 339 -15.62 -10.80 -0.30
CA LEU A 339 -16.57 -11.14 0.76
C LEU A 339 -16.55 -10.11 1.90
N GLU A 340 -15.37 -9.60 2.27
CA GLU A 340 -15.16 -8.68 3.38
C GLU A 340 -15.26 -7.20 2.97
N VAL A 341 -15.84 -6.89 1.80
CA VAL A 341 -16.10 -5.49 1.43
C VAL A 341 -17.05 -4.86 2.44
N PRO A 342 -16.63 -3.80 3.18
CA PRO A 342 -17.45 -3.17 4.21
C PRO A 342 -18.54 -2.29 3.60
N ASP A 343 -19.71 -2.19 4.27
CA ASP A 343 -20.80 -1.30 3.86
C ASP A 343 -20.33 0.18 3.84
N LYS A 344 -20.77 0.92 2.83
CA LYS A 344 -20.56 2.38 2.71
C LYS A 344 -21.28 3.19 3.78
N SER A 345 -22.29 2.63 4.44
CA SER A 345 -23.16 3.35 5.37
C SER A 345 -22.50 3.50 6.74
N PRO A 346 -22.30 4.73 7.26
CA PRO A 346 -21.57 4.96 8.52
C PRO A 346 -22.32 4.46 9.78
N ASN A 347 -23.53 3.95 9.67
CA ASN A 347 -24.36 3.51 10.79
C ASN A 347 -24.49 1.98 10.93
N LYS A 348 -23.84 1.20 10.07
CA LYS A 348 -23.78 -0.26 10.16
C LYS A 348 -22.33 -0.67 10.41
N ASP A 349 -21.90 -0.60 11.66
CA ASP A 349 -20.62 -1.17 12.06
C ASP A 349 -20.67 -2.69 11.81
N ASN A 350 -19.75 -3.21 11.00
CA ASN A 350 -19.52 -4.62 10.67
C ASN A 350 -20.51 -5.32 9.72
N ASP A 351 -21.23 -4.64 8.82
CA ASP A 351 -21.90 -5.32 7.71
C ASP A 351 -20.93 -5.45 6.52
N GLU A 352 -20.69 -6.66 6.07
CA GLU A 352 -19.83 -7.00 4.94
C GLU A 352 -20.66 -7.48 3.75
N PHE A 353 -20.10 -7.47 2.54
CA PHE A 353 -20.78 -7.99 1.36
C PHE A 353 -21.24 -9.43 1.59
N GLY A 354 -20.34 -10.27 2.05
CA GLY A 354 -20.62 -11.60 2.58
C GLY A 354 -21.09 -12.62 1.54
N THR A 355 -21.13 -13.85 2.01
CA THR A 355 -21.46 -15.01 1.17
C THR A 355 -22.92 -14.99 0.69
N ASP A 356 -23.86 -14.50 1.49
CA ASP A 356 -25.28 -14.51 1.12
C ASP A 356 -25.60 -13.57 -0.04
N ARG A 357 -24.98 -12.37 -0.07
CA ARG A 357 -25.11 -11.45 -1.22
C ARG A 357 -24.45 -12.02 -2.46
N LEU A 358 -23.29 -12.67 -2.31
CA LEU A 358 -22.63 -13.35 -3.42
C LEU A 358 -23.51 -14.46 -4.02
N LYS A 359 -24.15 -15.30 -3.18
CA LYS A 359 -25.11 -16.31 -3.63
C LYS A 359 -26.26 -15.69 -4.41
N ALA A 360 -26.85 -14.60 -3.89
CA ALA A 360 -27.96 -13.94 -4.56
C ALA A 360 -27.56 -13.42 -5.96
N VAL A 361 -26.34 -12.89 -6.10
CA VAL A 361 -25.82 -12.44 -7.40
C VAL A 361 -25.61 -13.62 -8.35
N ILE A 362 -25.07 -14.74 -7.87
CA ILE A 362 -24.88 -15.96 -8.68
C ILE A 362 -26.24 -16.49 -9.14
N ALA A 363 -27.18 -16.66 -8.23
CA ALA A 363 -28.51 -17.18 -8.56
C ALA A 363 -29.27 -16.33 -9.59
N ALA A 364 -29.14 -15.00 -9.51
CA ALA A 364 -29.81 -14.08 -10.44
C ALA A 364 -29.14 -14.02 -11.82
N ASN A 365 -27.90 -14.52 -11.97
CA ASN A 365 -27.11 -14.38 -13.19
C ASN A 365 -26.46 -15.70 -13.65
N ALA A 366 -27.02 -16.86 -13.30
CA ALA A 366 -26.43 -18.16 -13.60
C ALA A 366 -26.34 -18.45 -15.13
N ASP A 367 -27.21 -17.86 -15.92
CA ASP A 367 -27.33 -18.13 -17.37
C ASP A 367 -26.43 -17.26 -18.26
N VAL A 368 -25.80 -16.20 -17.72
CA VAL A 368 -24.93 -15.33 -18.51
C VAL A 368 -23.55 -15.99 -18.74
N THR A 369 -22.70 -15.38 -19.57
CA THR A 369 -21.33 -15.85 -19.75
C THR A 369 -20.53 -15.76 -18.45
N LEU A 370 -19.51 -16.61 -18.26
CA LEU A 370 -18.71 -16.60 -17.03
C LEU A 370 -18.00 -15.26 -16.82
N ALA A 371 -17.58 -14.60 -17.88
CA ALA A 371 -16.97 -13.27 -17.81
C ALA A 371 -17.96 -12.20 -17.34
N GLU A 372 -19.21 -12.22 -17.84
CA GLU A 372 -20.27 -11.31 -17.41
C GLU A 372 -20.69 -11.56 -15.96
N LEU A 373 -20.75 -12.82 -15.54
CA LEU A 373 -21.02 -13.18 -14.13
C LEU A 373 -19.93 -12.64 -13.21
N ALA A 374 -18.66 -12.85 -13.54
CA ALA A 374 -17.52 -12.31 -12.77
C ALA A 374 -17.57 -10.78 -12.66
N GLU A 375 -17.80 -10.09 -13.78
CA GLU A 375 -17.94 -8.62 -13.79
C GLU A 375 -19.15 -8.14 -12.97
N THR A 376 -20.26 -8.88 -12.97
CA THR A 376 -21.47 -8.55 -12.20
C THR A 376 -21.21 -8.70 -10.70
N ILE A 377 -20.50 -9.77 -10.28
CA ILE A 377 -20.10 -9.96 -8.89
C ILE A 377 -19.17 -8.83 -8.43
N LEU A 378 -18.13 -8.53 -9.20
CA LEU A 378 -17.18 -7.46 -8.86
C LEU A 378 -17.87 -6.08 -8.78
N ARG A 379 -18.83 -5.83 -9.68
CA ARG A 379 -19.64 -4.60 -9.66
C ARG A 379 -20.56 -4.54 -8.46
N ALA A 380 -21.17 -5.66 -8.07
CA ALA A 380 -22.02 -5.74 -6.88
C ALA A 380 -21.23 -5.43 -5.61
N ALA A 381 -20.03 -6.01 -5.44
CA ALA A 381 -19.12 -5.71 -4.33
C ALA A 381 -18.67 -4.23 -4.33
N ALA A 382 -18.30 -3.67 -5.49
CA ALA A 382 -17.89 -2.27 -5.62
C ALA A 382 -19.05 -1.28 -5.33
N ASN A 383 -20.29 -1.65 -5.63
CA ASN A 383 -21.46 -0.87 -5.29
C ASN A 383 -21.78 -0.91 -3.79
N PHE A 384 -21.46 -2.01 -3.12
CA PHE A 384 -21.68 -2.19 -1.69
C PHE A 384 -20.66 -1.38 -0.87
N GLY A 385 -19.37 -1.47 -1.18
CA GLY A 385 -18.34 -0.80 -0.42
C GLY A 385 -17.05 -0.48 -1.17
N LYS A 386 -16.06 -0.01 -0.42
CA LYS A 386 -14.72 0.21 -0.94
C LYS A 386 -13.94 -1.09 -0.86
N GLN A 387 -13.25 -1.46 -1.93
CA GLN A 387 -12.36 -2.61 -1.99
C GLN A 387 -11.30 -2.55 -0.86
N PRO A 388 -11.29 -3.53 0.07
CA PRO A 388 -10.33 -3.57 1.17
C PRO A 388 -9.02 -4.24 0.77
N ASP A 389 -9.10 -5.32 -0.02
CA ASP A 389 -7.99 -6.16 -0.46
C ASP A 389 -8.17 -6.60 -1.92
N ASP A 390 -7.29 -7.42 -2.45
CA ASP A 390 -7.33 -7.95 -3.80
C ASP A 390 -8.64 -8.73 -4.03
N GLN A 391 -9.26 -8.53 -5.18
CA GLN A 391 -10.53 -9.17 -5.53
C GLN A 391 -10.32 -10.18 -6.64
N THR A 392 -10.34 -11.46 -6.28
CA THR A 392 -10.15 -12.54 -7.24
C THR A 392 -11.33 -13.49 -7.23
N ILE A 393 -11.72 -13.91 -8.43
CA ILE A 393 -12.82 -14.84 -8.64
C ILE A 393 -12.43 -15.90 -9.65
N LEU A 394 -12.81 -17.14 -9.35
CA LEU A 394 -12.68 -18.29 -10.24
C LEU A 394 -14.05 -18.94 -10.40
N ILE A 395 -14.49 -19.12 -11.63
CA ILE A 395 -15.79 -19.71 -11.97
C ILE A 395 -15.56 -20.90 -12.92
N VAL A 396 -16.18 -22.00 -12.60
CA VAL A 396 -16.20 -23.21 -13.43
C VAL A 396 -17.66 -23.54 -13.76
N ARG A 397 -17.98 -23.73 -15.03
CA ARG A 397 -19.28 -24.21 -15.50
C ARG A 397 -19.15 -25.62 -16.08
N ARG A 398 -20.06 -26.48 -15.69
CA ARG A 398 -20.27 -27.77 -16.34
C ARG A 398 -21.08 -27.56 -17.63
N LEU A 399 -20.52 -27.98 -18.77
CA LEU A 399 -21.15 -27.85 -20.10
C LEU A 399 -22.15 -28.98 -20.37
#